data_6ef3d79a824b4f6357360c9c85bf939b
#
_entry.id   6ef3d79a824b4f6357360c9c85bf939b
#
_cell.length_a   1.000
_cell.length_b   1.000
_cell.length_c   1.000
_cell.angle_alpha   90.00
_cell.angle_beta   90.00
_cell.angle_gamma   90.00
#
_symmetry.space_group_name_H-M   'P 1'
#
loop_
_entity.id
_entity.type
_entity.pdbx_description
1 polymer ?
#
loop_
_entity_poly.entity_id
_entity_poly.type
_entity_poly.pdbx_seq_one_letter_code
_entity_poly.pdbx_strand_id
1 'polypeptide(L)'
;MSPFRTLFLPLIISLLLSSCSSTRELGSTETSEKGSIYRFAPLGSISDPMLFKAAIGISGDHYSGLFLIKRIPDDSTIRVLLLSELGLNMLDLAYRDDEFEVVSVQEFLNKPPLLKTLQNDFRTLLLDLSTLAAYSVTEKEDEDTELLQFRHRSHKYRFYRQKDLGTFRIERRRGLFRRVDFNIKGTDELDICIEHRAIKLKIDLRQLKQFSDHVD
;
A
#
# COMPACT_ATOMS: atom_id res chain seq x y z
N MET A 1 58.81 -7.65 30.12
CA MET A 1 57.38 -7.36 30.01
C MET A 1 57.27 -5.92 29.51
N SER A 2 56.95 -5.69 28.26
CA SER A 2 57.08 -4.37 27.66
C SER A 2 55.84 -3.49 27.93
N PRO A 3 56.02 -2.26 28.38
CA PRO A 3 54.94 -1.33 28.75
C PRO A 3 54.14 -0.80 27.54
N PHE A 4 54.50 -1.17 26.34
CA PHE A 4 53.86 -0.71 25.09
C PHE A 4 52.46 -1.34 24.83
N ARG A 5 52.11 -2.42 25.51
CA ARG A 5 50.85 -3.14 25.27
C ARG A 5 49.66 -2.55 25.97
N THR A 6 49.87 -1.79 27.04
CA THR A 6 48.81 -1.21 27.86
C THR A 6 48.33 0.16 27.39
N LEU A 7 49.10 0.85 26.55
CA LEU A 7 48.71 2.19 26.06
C LEU A 7 47.80 2.16 24.81
N PHE A 8 47.88 1.07 24.01
CA PHE A 8 47.05 0.96 22.80
C PHE A 8 45.60 0.57 23.05
N LEU A 9 45.30 -0.10 24.14
CA LEU A 9 43.96 -0.55 24.44
C LEU A 9 42.95 0.60 24.67
N PRO A 10 43.25 1.65 25.46
CA PRO A 10 42.33 2.77 25.64
C PRO A 10 42.14 3.64 24.39
N LEU A 11 43.13 3.69 23.49
CA LEU A 11 43.04 4.43 22.23
C LEU A 11 42.05 3.79 21.26
N ILE A 12 42.02 2.45 21.19
CA ILE A 12 41.07 1.71 20.33
C ILE A 12 39.65 1.81 20.86
N ILE A 13 39.47 1.80 22.17
CA ILE A 13 38.14 1.97 22.80
C ILE A 13 37.59 3.38 22.56
N SER A 14 38.43 4.41 22.56
CA SER A 14 38.04 5.79 22.29
C SER A 14 37.59 6.01 20.83
N LEU A 15 38.17 5.29 19.86
CA LEU A 15 37.76 5.36 18.46
C LEU A 15 36.39 4.67 18.20
N LEU A 16 36.01 3.69 18.99
CA LEU A 16 34.75 2.98 18.82
C LEU A 16 33.55 3.76 19.39
N LEU A 17 33.77 4.76 20.25
CA LEU A 17 32.73 5.62 20.81
C LEU A 17 32.41 6.84 19.95
N SER A 18 33.19 7.13 18.92
CA SER A 18 32.91 8.18 17.94
C SER A 18 32.07 7.68 16.75
N SER A 19 31.34 6.55 16.92
CA SER A 19 30.26 6.19 16.03
C SER A 19 29.16 7.26 16.14
N CYS A 20 29.35 8.33 15.34
CA CYS A 20 28.36 9.37 15.13
C CYS A 20 27.01 8.73 14.92
N SER A 21 26.13 8.91 15.88
CA SER A 21 24.70 8.85 15.65
C SER A 21 24.39 9.92 14.61
N SER A 22 24.44 9.54 13.34
CA SER A 22 23.82 10.28 12.28
C SER A 22 22.33 10.22 12.54
N THR A 23 21.84 11.00 13.50
CA THR A 23 20.46 11.44 13.55
C THR A 23 20.30 12.23 12.26
N ARG A 24 19.90 11.52 11.19
CA ARG A 24 19.24 12.15 10.07
C ARG A 24 18.06 12.87 10.70
N GLU A 25 18.21 14.16 10.93
CA GLU A 25 17.10 15.04 11.17
C GLU A 25 16.09 14.74 10.07
N LEU A 26 14.94 14.20 10.48
CA LEU A 26 13.76 14.16 9.65
C LEU A 26 13.44 15.64 9.40
N GLY A 27 13.88 16.13 8.23
CA GLY A 27 13.67 17.51 7.84
C GLY A 27 12.21 17.89 8.04
N SER A 28 12.05 19.02 8.68
CA SER A 28 10.90 19.89 8.80
C SER A 28 9.54 19.21 8.56
N THR A 29 8.86 18.93 9.64
CA THR A 29 7.41 18.75 9.66
C THR A 29 6.77 20.06 9.20
N GLU A 30 6.71 20.31 7.90
CA GLU A 30 5.72 21.23 7.39
C GLU A 30 4.37 20.58 7.65
N THR A 31 3.62 21.18 8.55
CA THR A 31 2.21 20.89 8.80
C THR A 31 1.45 21.33 7.55
N SER A 32 1.56 20.52 6.50
CA SER A 32 0.74 20.69 5.30
C SER A 32 -0.71 20.53 5.72
N GLU A 33 -1.56 21.46 5.34
CA GLU A 33 -2.99 21.45 5.65
C GLU A 33 -3.58 20.07 5.38
N LYS A 34 -4.40 19.54 6.31
CA LYS A 34 -4.99 18.19 6.21
C LYS A 34 -5.66 17.89 4.85
N GLY A 35 -6.17 18.92 4.16
CA GLY A 35 -6.73 18.81 2.81
C GLY A 35 -5.75 18.33 1.73
N SER A 36 -4.47 18.60 1.91
CA SER A 36 -3.42 18.25 0.94
C SER A 36 -3.11 16.75 0.85
N ILE A 37 -3.39 15.97 1.91
CA ILE A 37 -3.04 14.54 1.96
C ILE A 37 -3.96 13.66 1.10
N TYR A 38 -5.22 14.05 0.92
CA TYR A 38 -6.20 13.27 0.15
C TYR A 38 -5.79 13.07 -1.32
N ARG A 39 -4.97 13.98 -1.87
CA ARG A 39 -4.44 13.83 -3.22
C ARG A 39 -3.56 12.59 -3.42
N PHE A 40 -3.12 11.97 -2.32
CA PHE A 40 -2.36 10.72 -2.34
C PHE A 40 -3.23 9.46 -2.20
N ALA A 41 -4.55 9.59 -2.02
CA ALA A 41 -5.44 8.45 -1.95
C ALA A 41 -5.61 7.82 -3.35
N PRO A 42 -5.09 6.61 -3.61
CA PRO A 42 -5.01 6.07 -4.97
C PRO A 42 -6.39 5.75 -5.57
N LEU A 43 -7.36 5.41 -4.73
CA LEU A 43 -8.75 5.16 -5.15
C LEU A 43 -9.65 6.37 -4.93
N GLY A 44 -9.09 7.47 -4.39
CA GLY A 44 -9.87 8.66 -4.05
C GLY A 44 -10.95 8.36 -3.01
N SER A 45 -12.09 9.04 -3.14
CA SER A 45 -13.28 8.75 -2.36
C SER A 45 -14.09 7.66 -3.08
N ILE A 46 -14.30 6.51 -2.43
CA ILE A 46 -15.13 5.44 -2.98
C ILE A 46 -16.60 5.81 -2.74
N SER A 47 -17.18 6.62 -3.63
CA SER A 47 -18.61 6.94 -3.63
C SER A 47 -19.40 5.90 -4.41
N ASP A 48 -18.88 5.50 -5.55
CA ASP A 48 -19.51 4.57 -6.49
C ASP A 48 -18.82 3.22 -6.50
N PRO A 49 -19.53 2.14 -6.84
CA PRO A 49 -18.90 0.83 -6.98
C PRO A 49 -17.82 0.85 -8.06
N MET A 50 -16.64 0.30 -7.77
CA MET A 50 -15.54 0.18 -8.72
C MET A 50 -15.37 -1.29 -9.11
N LEU A 51 -15.53 -1.58 -10.40
CA LEU A 51 -15.38 -2.93 -10.94
C LEU A 51 -14.10 -3.03 -11.77
N PHE A 52 -13.33 -4.08 -11.53
CA PHE A 52 -12.08 -4.36 -12.24
C PHE A 52 -12.09 -5.77 -12.82
N LYS A 53 -11.48 -5.94 -13.98
CA LYS A 53 -11.00 -7.24 -14.42
C LYS A 53 -9.73 -7.55 -13.62
N ALA A 54 -9.69 -8.72 -12.97
CA ALA A 54 -8.59 -9.16 -12.12
C ALA A 54 -7.82 -10.31 -12.76
N ALA A 55 -6.48 -10.27 -12.66
CA ALA A 55 -5.60 -11.38 -12.92
C ALA A 55 -4.65 -11.54 -11.72
N ILE A 56 -4.62 -12.72 -11.11
CA ILE A 56 -3.87 -13.00 -9.88
C ILE A 56 -2.96 -14.19 -10.12
N GLY A 57 -1.65 -13.99 -10.04
CA GLY A 57 -0.64 -15.03 -10.08
C GLY A 57 -0.16 -15.38 -8.66
N ILE A 58 -0.31 -16.62 -8.24
CA ILE A 58 0.10 -17.12 -6.92
C ILE A 58 0.96 -18.37 -7.10
N SER A 59 2.25 -18.28 -6.79
CA SER A 59 3.19 -19.42 -6.80
C SER A 59 3.25 -20.24 -8.09
N GLY A 60 2.82 -19.65 -9.21
CA GLY A 60 2.78 -20.29 -10.53
C GLY A 60 1.37 -20.58 -11.03
N ASP A 61 0.38 -20.60 -10.15
CA ASP A 61 -1.03 -20.69 -10.54
C ASP A 61 -1.57 -19.33 -10.97
N HIS A 62 -2.51 -19.31 -11.90
CA HIS A 62 -3.12 -18.11 -12.43
C HIS A 62 -4.64 -18.17 -12.27
N TYR A 63 -5.19 -17.11 -11.68
CA TYR A 63 -6.62 -16.94 -11.47
C TYR A 63 -7.07 -15.66 -12.16
N SER A 64 -8.21 -15.69 -12.82
CA SER A 64 -8.84 -14.52 -13.43
C SER A 64 -10.28 -14.38 -12.94
N GLY A 65 -10.78 -13.16 -13.00
CA GLY A 65 -12.14 -12.87 -12.56
C GLY A 65 -12.45 -11.39 -12.49
N LEU A 66 -13.44 -11.07 -11.68
CA LEU A 66 -13.89 -9.71 -11.41
C LEU A 66 -13.57 -9.32 -9.97
N PHE A 67 -13.05 -8.13 -9.79
CA PHE A 67 -12.77 -7.56 -8.48
C PHE A 67 -13.66 -6.33 -8.29
N LEU A 68 -14.51 -6.36 -7.27
CA LEU A 68 -15.48 -5.31 -6.97
C LEU A 68 -15.13 -4.67 -5.63
N ILE A 69 -15.04 -3.35 -5.62
CA ILE A 69 -14.98 -2.54 -4.41
C ILE A 69 -16.26 -1.71 -4.36
N LYS A 70 -17.00 -1.77 -3.26
CA LYS A 70 -18.18 -0.96 -3.06
C LYS A 70 -18.36 -0.54 -1.61
N ARG A 71 -18.83 0.68 -1.38
CA ARG A 71 -19.25 1.16 -0.07
C ARG A 71 -20.69 0.74 0.18
N ILE A 72 -20.98 0.29 1.40
CA ILE A 72 -22.36 0.05 1.87
C ILE A 72 -22.84 1.35 2.52
N PRO A 73 -23.95 1.95 2.04
CA PRO A 73 -24.37 3.29 2.50
C PRO A 73 -24.67 3.38 3.99
N ASP A 74 -25.28 2.34 4.56
CA ASP A 74 -25.86 2.39 5.90
C ASP A 74 -24.84 2.32 7.04
N ASP A 75 -23.66 1.70 6.81
CA ASP A 75 -22.66 1.46 7.87
C ASP A 75 -21.23 1.84 7.51
N SER A 76 -21.04 2.54 6.39
CA SER A 76 -19.72 2.94 5.87
C SER A 76 -18.76 1.78 5.59
N THR A 77 -19.21 0.54 5.67
CA THR A 77 -18.41 -0.64 5.35
C THR A 77 -18.04 -0.66 3.87
N ILE A 78 -16.79 -0.92 3.56
CA ILE A 78 -16.35 -1.17 2.20
C ILE A 78 -16.27 -2.69 1.99
N ARG A 79 -17.03 -3.19 1.00
CA ARG A 79 -16.95 -4.60 0.58
C ARG A 79 -15.93 -4.73 -0.54
N VAL A 80 -15.09 -5.75 -0.40
CA VAL A 80 -14.09 -6.14 -1.40
C VAL A 80 -14.39 -7.57 -1.81
N LEU A 81 -14.85 -7.74 -3.04
CA LEU A 81 -15.25 -9.03 -3.57
C LEU A 81 -14.32 -9.44 -4.72
N LEU A 82 -13.93 -10.70 -4.72
CA LEU A 82 -13.29 -11.35 -5.86
C LEU A 82 -14.23 -12.45 -6.36
N LEU A 83 -14.68 -12.31 -7.60
CA LEU A 83 -15.56 -13.25 -8.27
C LEU A 83 -14.78 -13.97 -9.38
N SER A 84 -15.09 -15.23 -9.63
CA SER A 84 -14.58 -15.91 -10.83
C SER A 84 -15.20 -15.31 -12.09
N GLU A 85 -14.69 -15.68 -13.27
CA GLU A 85 -15.30 -15.27 -14.55
C GLU A 85 -16.75 -15.76 -14.72
N LEU A 86 -17.13 -16.82 -14.01
CA LEU A 86 -18.51 -17.34 -13.95
C LEU A 86 -19.36 -16.68 -12.86
N GLY A 87 -18.86 -15.66 -12.18
CA GLY A 87 -19.56 -14.94 -11.12
C GLY A 87 -19.61 -15.67 -9.77
N LEU A 88 -18.87 -16.77 -9.59
CA LEU A 88 -18.79 -17.46 -8.30
C LEU A 88 -17.95 -16.64 -7.32
N ASN A 89 -18.44 -16.47 -6.10
CA ASN A 89 -17.71 -15.77 -5.05
C ASN A 89 -16.48 -16.56 -4.61
N MET A 90 -15.29 -16.01 -4.84
CA MET A 90 -14.03 -16.59 -4.42
C MET A 90 -13.53 -16.00 -3.09
N LEU A 91 -13.75 -14.70 -2.86
CA LEU A 91 -13.37 -13.99 -1.64
C LEU A 91 -14.32 -12.82 -1.43
N ASP A 92 -14.80 -12.66 -0.22
CA ASP A 92 -15.62 -11.54 0.21
C ASP A 92 -15.11 -11.02 1.56
N LEU A 93 -14.64 -9.80 1.56
CA LEU A 93 -14.11 -9.11 2.73
C LEU A 93 -14.97 -7.88 3.04
N ALA A 94 -15.27 -7.67 4.32
CA ALA A 94 -15.80 -6.41 4.82
C ALA A 94 -14.68 -5.60 5.49
N TYR A 95 -14.51 -4.34 5.08
CA TYR A 95 -13.51 -3.43 5.62
C TYR A 95 -14.19 -2.27 6.34
N ARG A 96 -13.89 -2.11 7.62
CA ARG A 96 -14.40 -1.05 8.46
C ARG A 96 -13.39 -0.76 9.57
N ASP A 97 -13.22 0.50 9.95
CA ASP A 97 -12.35 0.95 11.04
C ASP A 97 -10.92 0.38 10.94
N ASP A 98 -10.38 0.36 9.71
CA ASP A 98 -9.06 -0.20 9.37
C ASP A 98 -8.90 -1.71 9.64
N GLU A 99 -9.99 -2.45 9.79
CA GLU A 99 -9.99 -3.90 9.98
C GLU A 99 -10.75 -4.62 8.88
N PHE A 100 -10.32 -5.86 8.59
CA PHE A 100 -11.01 -6.74 7.66
C PHE A 100 -11.67 -7.89 8.41
N GLU A 101 -12.93 -8.12 8.10
CA GLU A 101 -13.66 -9.34 8.39
C GLU A 101 -13.76 -10.20 7.13
N VAL A 102 -13.53 -11.51 7.24
CA VAL A 102 -13.72 -12.46 6.15
C VAL A 102 -15.17 -12.93 6.18
N VAL A 103 -15.98 -12.46 5.22
CA VAL A 103 -17.39 -12.83 5.10
C VAL A 103 -17.53 -14.20 4.45
N SER A 104 -16.79 -14.43 3.37
CA SER A 104 -16.67 -15.76 2.75
C SER A 104 -15.33 -15.90 2.00
N VAL A 105 -14.85 -17.13 1.89
CA VAL A 105 -13.62 -17.44 1.17
C VAL A 105 -13.65 -18.89 0.67
N GLN A 106 -13.24 -19.10 -0.57
CA GLN A 106 -13.06 -20.43 -1.13
C GLN A 106 -11.81 -21.10 -0.54
N GLU A 107 -11.83 -22.43 -0.42
CA GLU A 107 -10.82 -23.24 0.25
C GLU A 107 -9.40 -22.97 -0.24
N PHE A 108 -9.18 -22.84 -1.55
CA PHE A 108 -7.86 -22.60 -2.12
C PHE A 108 -7.24 -21.25 -1.72
N LEU A 109 -8.07 -20.24 -1.40
CA LEU A 109 -7.65 -18.93 -0.86
C LEU A 109 -7.62 -18.92 0.67
N ASN A 110 -8.27 -19.86 1.34
CA ASN A 110 -8.38 -19.93 2.79
C ASN A 110 -7.09 -20.43 3.45
N LYS A 111 -5.99 -19.77 3.11
CA LYS A 111 -4.67 -19.98 3.72
C LYS A 111 -4.31 -18.75 4.54
N PRO A 112 -4.18 -18.84 5.88
CA PRO A 112 -4.00 -17.67 6.74
C PRO A 112 -2.90 -16.70 6.27
N PRO A 113 -1.70 -17.14 5.81
CA PRO A 113 -0.68 -16.22 5.31
C PRO A 113 -1.10 -15.49 4.03
N LEU A 114 -1.82 -16.16 3.13
CA LEU A 114 -2.32 -15.58 1.88
C LEU A 114 -3.41 -14.56 2.16
N LEU A 115 -4.43 -14.92 2.96
CA LEU A 115 -5.52 -14.01 3.34
C LEU A 115 -4.96 -12.75 4.01
N LYS A 116 -4.03 -12.90 4.96
CA LYS A 116 -3.40 -11.74 5.61
C LYS A 116 -2.62 -10.87 4.63
N THR A 117 -2.03 -11.46 3.61
CA THR A 117 -1.32 -10.72 2.55
C THR A 117 -2.31 -9.92 1.71
N LEU A 118 -3.38 -10.55 1.22
CA LEU A 118 -4.44 -9.89 0.46
C LEU A 118 -5.12 -8.76 1.26
N GLN A 119 -5.46 -9.01 2.52
CA GLN A 119 -6.01 -7.97 3.41
C GLN A 119 -5.07 -6.78 3.55
N ASN A 120 -3.75 -7.00 3.70
CA ASN A 120 -2.78 -5.91 3.77
C ASN A 120 -2.65 -5.16 2.45
N ASP A 121 -2.77 -5.86 1.31
CA ASP A 121 -2.72 -5.23 -0.01
C ASP A 121 -3.94 -4.34 -0.23
N PHE A 122 -5.13 -4.86 0.04
CA PHE A 122 -6.36 -4.07 -0.08
C PHE A 122 -6.41 -2.93 0.94
N ARG A 123 -5.93 -3.13 2.18
CA ARG A 123 -5.79 -2.03 3.15
C ARG A 123 -4.92 -0.89 2.59
N THR A 124 -3.86 -1.21 1.85
CA THR A 124 -3.00 -0.18 1.26
C THR A 124 -3.76 0.69 0.25
N LEU A 125 -4.67 0.09 -0.53
CA LEU A 125 -5.50 0.80 -1.50
C LEU A 125 -6.64 1.59 -0.84
N LEU A 126 -7.18 1.07 0.27
CA LEU A 126 -8.35 1.62 0.98
C LEU A 126 -7.99 2.53 2.16
N LEU A 127 -6.69 2.73 2.43
CA LEU A 127 -6.23 3.45 3.61
C LEU A 127 -6.79 4.86 3.66
N ASP A 128 -7.49 5.17 4.75
CA ASP A 128 -7.91 6.53 5.05
C ASP A 128 -6.72 7.34 5.56
N LEU A 129 -6.18 8.17 4.69
CA LEU A 129 -5.02 9.00 5.00
C LEU A 129 -5.32 10.09 6.04
N SER A 130 -6.59 10.45 6.26
CA SER A 130 -6.98 11.45 7.26
C SER A 130 -6.71 11.00 8.70
N THR A 131 -6.64 9.69 8.91
CA THR A 131 -6.41 9.08 10.24
C THR A 131 -4.93 8.98 10.62
N LEU A 132 -4.02 9.39 9.74
CA LEU A 132 -2.58 9.30 10.01
C LEU A 132 -2.17 10.25 11.13
N ALA A 133 -1.53 9.69 12.17
CA ALA A 133 -1.04 10.45 13.31
C ALA A 133 0.20 11.30 12.97
N ALA A 134 1.04 10.83 12.06
CA ALA A 134 2.25 11.54 11.61
C ALA A 134 2.63 11.12 10.18
N TYR A 135 2.99 12.10 9.37
CA TYR A 135 3.47 11.90 8.00
C TYR A 135 4.42 13.03 7.60
N SER A 136 5.14 12.82 6.49
CA SER A 136 5.92 13.88 5.84
C SER A 136 5.60 13.91 4.35
N VAL A 137 5.45 15.08 3.79
CA VAL A 137 5.33 15.32 2.35
C VAL A 137 6.59 16.04 1.89
N THR A 138 7.21 15.56 0.82
CA THR A 138 8.40 16.16 0.23
C THR A 138 8.18 16.26 -1.28
N GLU A 139 8.45 17.41 -1.83
CA GLU A 139 8.54 17.60 -3.28
C GLU A 139 9.97 17.29 -3.73
N LYS A 140 10.11 16.57 -4.82
CA LYS A 140 11.40 16.37 -5.49
C LYS A 140 11.51 17.42 -6.59
N GLU A 141 12.51 18.29 -6.49
CA GLU A 141 12.70 19.42 -7.40
C GLU A 141 12.87 19.04 -8.87
N ASP A 142 13.40 17.84 -9.16
CA ASP A 142 13.74 17.43 -10.53
C ASP A 142 12.64 16.61 -11.26
N GLU A 143 11.52 16.25 -10.63
CA GLU A 143 10.62 15.21 -11.17
C GLU A 143 9.14 15.54 -11.02
N ASP A 144 8.62 16.67 -10.87
CA ASP A 144 7.17 16.89 -10.62
C ASP A 144 6.50 15.80 -9.75
N THR A 145 7.32 15.19 -8.87
CA THR A 145 6.94 14.04 -8.05
C THR A 145 6.84 14.45 -6.60
N GLU A 146 5.68 14.25 -6.03
CA GLU A 146 5.44 14.41 -4.60
C GLU A 146 5.64 13.06 -3.89
N LEU A 147 6.30 13.09 -2.74
CA LEU A 147 6.53 11.92 -1.90
C LEU A 147 5.87 12.10 -0.54
N LEU A 148 4.85 11.29 -0.25
CA LEU A 148 4.28 11.15 1.09
C LEU A 148 4.91 9.95 1.78
N GLN A 149 5.42 10.14 3.00
CA GLN A 149 5.98 9.07 3.82
C GLN A 149 5.32 9.03 5.19
N PHE A 150 4.98 7.81 5.64
CA PHE A 150 4.42 7.58 6.96
C PHE A 150 4.64 6.16 7.44
N ARG A 151 4.32 5.93 8.70
CA ARG A 151 4.22 4.59 9.29
C ARG A 151 2.78 4.35 9.73
N HIS A 152 2.27 3.20 9.37
CA HIS A 152 0.96 2.76 9.83
C HIS A 152 1.05 1.29 10.23
N ARG A 153 0.62 0.98 11.46
CA ARG A 153 0.82 -0.34 12.06
C ARG A 153 2.31 -0.74 12.02
N SER A 154 2.63 -1.91 11.48
CA SER A 154 4.01 -2.42 11.39
C SER A 154 4.68 -2.15 10.03
N HIS A 155 4.08 -1.30 9.21
CA HIS A 155 4.57 -1.02 7.86
C HIS A 155 5.05 0.43 7.71
N LYS A 156 6.07 0.61 6.87
CA LYS A 156 6.50 1.91 6.35
C LYS A 156 5.97 2.06 4.94
N TYR A 157 5.35 3.19 4.67
CA TYR A 157 4.76 3.54 3.38
C TYR A 157 5.51 4.69 2.75
N ARG A 158 5.63 4.64 1.42
CA ARG A 158 6.08 5.72 0.55
C ARG A 158 5.14 5.78 -0.63
N PHE A 159 4.43 6.90 -0.76
CA PHE A 159 3.53 7.18 -1.87
C PHE A 159 4.20 8.22 -2.75
N TYR A 160 4.48 7.85 -3.98
CA TYR A 160 4.99 8.73 -5.02
C TYR A 160 3.84 9.09 -5.94
N ARG A 161 3.57 10.37 -6.11
CA ARG A 161 2.54 10.90 -7.00
C ARG A 161 3.20 11.79 -8.04
N GLN A 162 2.99 11.49 -9.32
CA GLN A 162 3.33 12.40 -10.41
C GLN A 162 2.19 13.40 -10.61
N LYS A 163 2.50 14.71 -10.56
CA LYS A 163 1.48 15.78 -10.56
C LYS A 163 0.61 15.76 -11.81
N ASP A 164 1.20 15.50 -12.97
CA ASP A 164 0.53 15.69 -14.28
C ASP A 164 -0.02 14.40 -14.91
N LEU A 165 0.32 13.23 -14.41
CA LEU A 165 0.05 11.95 -15.08
C LEU A 165 -0.98 11.05 -14.39
N GLY A 166 -1.58 11.47 -13.27
CA GLY A 166 -2.49 10.59 -12.49
C GLY A 166 -1.85 9.25 -12.11
N THR A 167 -0.51 9.21 -12.04
CA THR A 167 0.23 7.99 -11.76
C THR A 167 0.69 7.99 -10.31
N PHE A 168 0.43 6.88 -9.64
CA PHE A 168 0.87 6.64 -8.28
C PHE A 168 1.77 5.41 -8.23
N ARG A 169 2.84 5.52 -7.44
CA ARG A 169 3.63 4.36 -7.04
C ARG A 169 3.66 4.30 -5.53
N ILE A 170 3.29 3.15 -4.96
CA ILE A 170 3.33 2.95 -3.52
C ILE A 170 4.33 1.86 -3.20
N GLU A 171 5.23 2.14 -2.27
CA GLU A 171 6.12 1.16 -1.67
C GLU A 171 5.65 0.90 -0.25
N ARG A 172 5.26 -0.34 0.05
CA ARG A 172 4.99 -0.80 1.40
C ARG A 172 6.08 -1.74 1.85
N ARG A 173 6.71 -1.46 3.00
CA ARG A 173 7.80 -2.26 3.54
C ARG A 173 7.50 -2.70 4.98
N ARG A 174 7.84 -3.95 5.28
CA ARG A 174 7.87 -4.50 6.64
C ARG A 174 9.24 -5.11 6.90
N GLY A 175 10.03 -4.45 7.78
CA GLY A 175 11.44 -4.82 7.98
C GLY A 175 12.29 -4.60 6.72
N LEU A 176 13.40 -5.33 6.60
CA LEU A 176 14.38 -5.13 5.52
C LEU A 176 13.99 -5.84 4.20
N PHE A 177 13.32 -6.99 4.27
CA PHE A 177 13.17 -7.89 3.12
C PHE A 177 11.76 -7.95 2.52
N ARG A 178 10.73 -7.52 3.25
CA ARG A 178 9.34 -7.60 2.78
C ARG A 178 8.91 -6.28 2.17
N ARG A 179 9.04 -6.18 0.87
CA ARG A 179 8.59 -5.03 0.07
C ARG A 179 7.48 -5.46 -0.88
N VAL A 180 6.49 -4.61 -0.99
CA VAL A 180 5.41 -4.69 -1.97
C VAL A 180 5.37 -3.38 -2.73
N ASP A 181 5.36 -3.48 -4.04
CA ASP A 181 5.25 -2.34 -4.96
C ASP A 181 3.84 -2.32 -5.56
N PHE A 182 3.21 -1.16 -5.53
CA PHE A 182 1.94 -0.88 -6.19
C PHE A 182 2.22 0.15 -7.26
N ASN A 183 1.81 -0.13 -8.49
CA ASN A 183 1.85 0.81 -9.59
C ASN A 183 0.42 1.05 -10.04
N ILE A 184 -0.04 2.30 -9.99
CA ILE A 184 -1.41 2.71 -10.27
C ILE A 184 -1.34 3.77 -11.34
N LYS A 185 -2.03 3.57 -12.45
CA LYS A 185 -2.05 4.45 -13.61
C LYS A 185 -3.47 4.73 -14.03
N GLY A 186 -3.67 5.90 -14.61
CA GLY A 186 -4.95 6.34 -15.17
C GLY A 186 -5.64 7.37 -14.30
N THR A 187 -6.43 8.22 -14.94
CA THR A 187 -7.29 9.23 -14.32
C THR A 187 -8.75 8.82 -14.35
N ASP A 188 -9.20 8.30 -15.48
CA ASP A 188 -10.59 7.90 -15.71
C ASP A 188 -10.79 6.39 -15.54
N GLU A 189 -9.82 5.60 -15.98
CA GLU A 189 -9.78 4.15 -15.79
C GLU A 189 -8.47 3.77 -15.12
N LEU A 190 -8.54 3.10 -13.98
CA LEU A 190 -7.38 2.72 -13.20
C LEU A 190 -6.83 1.35 -13.61
N ASP A 191 -5.54 1.31 -13.90
CA ASP A 191 -4.75 0.08 -13.97
C ASP A 191 -3.90 -0.03 -12.71
N ILE A 192 -4.09 -1.08 -11.92
CA ILE A 192 -3.39 -1.32 -10.66
C ILE A 192 -2.59 -2.61 -10.76
N CYS A 193 -1.28 -2.54 -10.57
CA CYS A 193 -0.42 -3.70 -10.46
C CYS A 193 0.21 -3.74 -9.06
N ILE A 194 0.01 -4.84 -8.35
CA ILE A 194 0.57 -5.12 -7.03
C ILE A 194 1.57 -6.26 -7.16
N GLU A 195 2.83 -6.02 -6.82
CA GLU A 195 3.91 -7.00 -6.96
C GLU A 195 4.66 -7.19 -5.65
N HIS A 196 4.75 -8.44 -5.21
CA HIS A 196 5.48 -8.83 -4.01
C HIS A 196 6.91 -9.23 -4.35
N ARG A 197 7.89 -8.67 -3.62
CA ARG A 197 9.31 -9.02 -3.80
C ARG A 197 9.74 -10.30 -3.07
N ALA A 198 9.02 -10.66 -2.00
CA ALA A 198 9.42 -11.78 -1.13
C ALA A 198 8.65 -13.07 -1.41
N ILE A 199 7.57 -13.01 -2.13
CA ILE A 199 6.72 -14.16 -2.50
C ILE A 199 6.30 -14.04 -3.96
N LYS A 200 5.99 -15.16 -4.59
CA LYS A 200 5.48 -15.18 -5.97
C LYS A 200 3.97 -14.85 -5.97
N LEU A 201 3.65 -13.59 -5.70
CA LEU A 201 2.28 -13.06 -5.77
C LEU A 201 2.30 -11.77 -6.58
N LYS A 202 1.46 -11.73 -7.60
CA LYS A 202 1.19 -10.57 -8.43
C LYS A 202 -0.31 -10.44 -8.64
N ILE A 203 -0.82 -9.22 -8.54
CA ILE A 203 -2.23 -8.90 -8.78
C ILE A 203 -2.27 -7.75 -9.78
N ASP A 204 -2.93 -7.99 -10.90
CA ASP A 204 -3.21 -6.97 -11.91
C ASP A 204 -4.72 -6.71 -11.93
N LEU A 205 -5.13 -5.45 -11.74
CA LEU A 205 -6.51 -5.01 -11.76
C LEU A 205 -6.66 -3.93 -12.83
N ARG A 206 -7.57 -4.13 -13.78
CA ARG A 206 -7.94 -3.14 -14.80
C ARG A 206 -9.38 -2.73 -14.59
N GLN A 207 -9.61 -1.44 -14.32
CA GLN A 207 -10.95 -0.91 -14.13
C GLN A 207 -11.79 -1.07 -15.40
N LEU A 208 -13.03 -1.50 -15.21
CA LEU A 208 -14.01 -1.58 -16.28
C LEU A 208 -14.86 -0.31 -16.26
N LYS A 209 -15.17 0.24 -17.43
CA LYS A 209 -16.10 1.35 -17.56
C LYS A 209 -17.44 0.95 -16.94
N GLN A 210 -17.93 1.77 -16.05
CA GLN A 210 -19.32 1.67 -15.63
C GLN A 210 -20.16 2.19 -16.79
N PHE A 211 -21.04 1.35 -17.29
CA PHE A 211 -22.13 1.84 -18.12
C PHE A 211 -23.04 2.63 -17.16
N SER A 212 -22.97 3.96 -17.23
CA SER A 212 -24.04 4.78 -16.69
C SER A 212 -25.25 4.50 -17.57
N ASP A 213 -26.17 3.66 -17.09
CA ASP A 213 -27.50 3.57 -17.68
C ASP A 213 -28.12 4.96 -17.56
N HIS A 214 -27.98 5.75 -18.62
CA HIS A 214 -28.90 6.85 -18.86
C HIS A 214 -30.25 6.18 -19.19
N VAL A 215 -31.00 5.88 -18.15
CA VAL A 215 -32.44 5.66 -18.28
C VAL A 215 -33.04 7.05 -18.50
N ASP A 216 -33.30 7.36 -19.78
CA ASP A 216 -34.13 8.48 -20.19
C ASP A 216 -35.57 8.29 -19.70
#